data_e573fbf47100795b8ce53303e8684fea
#
_entry.id   e573fbf47100795b8ce53303e8684fea
#
_cell.length_a   1.000
_cell.length_b   1.000
_cell.length_c   1.000
_cell.angle_alpha   90.00
_cell.angle_beta   90.00
_cell.angle_gamma   90.00
#
_symmetry.space_group_name_H-M   'P 1'
#
loop_
_entity.id
_entity.type
_entity.pdbx_description
1 polymer ?
#
loop_
_entity_poly.entity_id
_entity_poly.type
_entity_poly.pdbx_seq_one_letter_code
_entity_poly.pdbx_strand_id
1 'polypeptide(L)'
;KGFLIAAIFVEFGLQTISAQDTEAKSHGDLFQGMSRTIPQGRVVLPYGLEVTFEKTVHLIFPAPIRYVDLGSSNIIAGQADDAENVLRVKAAVRDFETECNLSVICDDGSFYSYNVRYAEEPEKLSIEMKDFLYPGNNNLPVNKADIYFKELGNESPVLVKLIMKTIYQNDKREFKHIGAKQFGMQFLLNGLYTHNGLLYFHTEIKNRTDMPYNVDFITFKVVDKKVAKRTAIQERILQPLRAYNQITWIKGHREERSIFALEQFT
;
A
#
# COMPACT_ATOMS: atom_id res chain seq x y z
N LYS A 1 -33.44 -82.04 -29.19
CA LYS A 1 -33.26 -80.58 -29.51
C LYS A 1 -32.68 -79.99 -28.25
N GLY A 2 -31.35 -79.96 -28.17
CA GLY A 2 -30.64 -79.35 -27.06
C GLY A 2 -30.33 -77.87 -27.40
N PHE A 3 -30.58 -76.99 -26.46
CA PHE A 3 -30.12 -75.59 -26.48
C PHE A 3 -28.88 -75.49 -25.62
N LEU A 4 -27.78 -75.13 -26.24
CA LEU A 4 -26.52 -74.86 -25.60
C LEU A 4 -26.53 -73.36 -25.18
N ILE A 5 -26.52 -73.10 -23.88
CA ILE A 5 -26.38 -71.75 -23.36
C ILE A 5 -24.91 -71.49 -23.07
N ALA A 6 -24.23 -70.69 -23.89
CA ALA A 6 -22.87 -70.26 -23.64
C ALA A 6 -22.92 -69.09 -22.65
N ALA A 7 -22.37 -69.27 -21.45
CA ALA A 7 -22.18 -68.19 -20.48
C ALA A 7 -20.87 -67.50 -20.79
N ILE A 8 -20.95 -66.22 -21.14
CA ILE A 8 -19.80 -65.34 -21.29
C ILE A 8 -19.47 -64.77 -19.91
N PHE A 9 -18.39 -65.21 -19.29
CA PHE A 9 -17.80 -64.52 -18.13
C PHE A 9 -16.99 -63.33 -18.61
N VAL A 10 -17.47 -62.13 -18.26
CA VAL A 10 -16.66 -60.93 -18.39
C VAL A 10 -15.94 -60.72 -17.07
N GLU A 11 -14.65 -60.99 -17.02
CA GLU A 11 -13.79 -60.64 -15.89
C GLU A 11 -13.52 -59.14 -15.92
N PHE A 12 -14.11 -58.41 -14.98
CA PHE A 12 -13.74 -57.02 -14.69
C PHE A 12 -12.45 -57.05 -13.85
N GLY A 13 -11.33 -56.83 -14.51
CA GLY A 13 -10.07 -56.56 -13.81
C GLY A 13 -10.16 -55.24 -13.10
N LEU A 14 -10.30 -55.23 -11.76
CA LEU A 14 -10.06 -54.06 -10.91
C LEU A 14 -8.56 -53.72 -10.95
N GLN A 15 -8.18 -52.76 -11.78
CA GLN A 15 -6.88 -52.12 -11.63
C GLN A 15 -6.96 -51.19 -10.41
N THR A 16 -6.32 -51.62 -9.33
CA THR A 16 -6.00 -50.76 -8.21
C THR A 16 -4.97 -49.72 -8.68
N ILE A 17 -5.45 -48.48 -8.89
CA ILE A 17 -4.56 -47.34 -9.05
C ILE A 17 -3.91 -47.13 -7.67
N SER A 18 -2.67 -47.58 -7.52
CA SER A 18 -1.81 -47.18 -6.41
C SER A 18 -1.53 -45.69 -6.58
N ALA A 19 -2.17 -44.85 -5.79
CA ALA A 19 -1.73 -43.50 -5.60
C ALA A 19 -0.33 -43.59 -4.97
N GLN A 20 0.69 -43.24 -5.74
CA GLN A 20 2.00 -42.95 -5.18
C GLN A 20 1.83 -41.68 -4.34
N ASP A 21 1.70 -41.86 -3.04
CA ASP A 21 1.95 -40.81 -2.07
C ASP A 21 3.38 -40.32 -2.33
N THR A 22 3.46 -39.19 -3.02
CA THR A 22 4.67 -38.39 -3.03
C THR A 22 4.84 -37.91 -1.60
N GLU A 23 5.62 -38.63 -0.80
CA GLU A 23 6.08 -38.15 0.51
C GLU A 23 6.74 -36.79 0.27
N ALA A 24 5.95 -35.72 0.49
CA ALA A 24 6.51 -34.43 0.77
C ALA A 24 7.46 -34.63 1.95
N LYS A 25 8.77 -34.52 1.71
CA LYS A 25 9.79 -34.50 2.76
C LYS A 25 9.31 -33.52 3.81
N SER A 26 8.73 -34.02 4.89
CA SER A 26 8.42 -33.25 6.09
C SER A 26 9.78 -32.74 6.55
N HIS A 27 10.00 -31.45 6.36
CA HIS A 27 11.00 -30.73 7.13
C HIS A 27 10.60 -31.02 8.58
N GLY A 28 11.43 -31.76 9.30
CA GLY A 28 11.15 -32.22 10.65
C GLY A 28 10.56 -31.09 11.47
N ASP A 29 9.47 -31.39 12.16
CA ASP A 29 8.68 -30.43 12.92
C ASP A 29 9.59 -29.73 13.95
N LEU A 30 10.10 -28.55 13.60
CA LEU A 30 11.04 -27.77 14.40
C LEU A 30 10.49 -27.41 15.79
N PHE A 31 9.17 -27.60 15.98
CA PHE A 31 8.45 -27.13 17.17
C PHE A 31 7.77 -28.24 17.98
N GLN A 32 8.05 -29.53 17.71
CA GLN A 32 7.64 -30.69 18.47
C GLN A 32 6.18 -30.66 18.98
N GLY A 33 5.23 -30.29 18.11
CA GLY A 33 3.80 -30.36 18.41
C GLY A 33 3.23 -29.28 19.36
N MET A 34 4.05 -28.34 19.85
CA MET A 34 3.58 -27.24 20.69
C MET A 34 3.17 -26.01 19.87
N SER A 35 3.43 -25.94 18.58
CA SER A 35 3.10 -24.83 17.70
C SER A 35 1.93 -25.16 16.79
N ARG A 36 1.11 -24.15 16.49
CA ARG A 36 0.06 -24.28 15.48
C ARG A 36 0.66 -24.04 14.09
N THR A 37 0.28 -24.87 13.13
CA THR A 37 0.66 -24.65 11.73
C THR A 37 0.03 -23.35 11.20
N ILE A 38 0.84 -22.52 10.51
CA ILE A 38 0.34 -21.34 9.83
C ILE A 38 -0.45 -21.78 8.59
N PRO A 39 -1.75 -21.44 8.47
CA PRO A 39 -2.51 -21.76 7.27
C PRO A 39 -1.91 -21.10 6.03
N GLN A 40 -1.79 -21.82 4.93
CA GLN A 40 -1.19 -21.29 3.68
C GLN A 40 -1.84 -19.98 3.20
N GLY A 41 -3.15 -19.82 3.37
CA GLY A 41 -3.86 -18.59 3.01
C GLY A 41 -3.51 -17.36 3.87
N ARG A 42 -2.67 -17.53 4.90
CA ARG A 42 -2.14 -16.44 5.75
C ARG A 42 -0.66 -16.15 5.47
N VAL A 43 -0.03 -16.94 4.62
CA VAL A 43 1.37 -16.75 4.24
C VAL A 43 1.43 -15.79 3.07
N VAL A 44 2.22 -14.72 3.23
CA VAL A 44 2.55 -13.81 2.13
C VAL A 44 3.68 -14.46 1.34
N LEU A 45 3.40 -14.89 0.12
CA LEU A 45 4.41 -15.48 -0.75
C LEU A 45 5.37 -14.41 -1.26
N PRO A 46 6.69 -14.61 -1.10
CA PRO A 46 7.67 -13.65 -1.60
C PRO A 46 7.78 -13.69 -3.13
N TYR A 47 8.10 -12.57 -3.74
CA TYR A 47 8.52 -12.48 -5.13
C TYR A 47 9.99 -12.90 -5.25
N GLY A 48 10.35 -13.63 -6.30
CA GLY A 48 11.76 -13.90 -6.62
C GLY A 48 12.44 -12.63 -7.15
N LEU A 49 13.59 -12.26 -6.59
CA LEU A 49 14.38 -11.12 -6.99
C LEU A 49 15.83 -11.52 -7.20
N GLU A 50 16.37 -11.22 -8.37
CA GLU A 50 17.78 -11.42 -8.68
C GLU A 50 18.53 -10.10 -8.55
N VAL A 51 19.69 -10.15 -7.90
CA VAL A 51 20.58 -9.00 -7.74
C VAL A 51 22.01 -9.37 -8.09
N THR A 52 22.80 -8.39 -8.55
CA THR A 52 24.21 -8.56 -8.87
C THR A 52 25.05 -7.47 -8.21
N PHE A 53 26.34 -7.70 -8.13
CA PHE A 53 27.29 -6.70 -7.63
C PHE A 53 27.54 -5.56 -8.65
N GLU A 54 27.42 -5.81 -9.95
CA GLU A 54 27.78 -4.83 -10.98
C GLU A 54 26.61 -3.92 -11.40
N LYS A 55 25.38 -4.42 -11.35
CA LYS A 55 24.19 -3.68 -11.80
C LYS A 55 23.24 -3.43 -10.65
N THR A 56 22.48 -2.35 -10.73
CA THR A 56 21.44 -1.99 -9.75
C THR A 56 20.06 -2.40 -10.27
N VAL A 57 19.29 -3.08 -9.45
CA VAL A 57 17.90 -3.39 -9.73
C VAL A 57 17.02 -2.29 -9.14
N HIS A 58 16.05 -1.81 -9.91
CA HIS A 58 15.09 -0.79 -9.51
C HIS A 58 13.72 -1.41 -9.32
N LEU A 59 13.16 -1.25 -8.12
CA LEU A 59 11.78 -1.61 -7.79
C LEU A 59 10.96 -0.32 -7.71
N ILE A 60 9.92 -0.20 -8.55
CA ILE A 60 9.07 0.98 -8.65
C ILE A 60 7.71 0.64 -8.05
N PHE A 61 7.38 1.24 -6.92
CA PHE A 61 6.15 0.99 -6.18
C PHE A 61 5.03 1.98 -6.56
N PRO A 62 3.76 1.62 -6.36
CA PRO A 62 2.63 2.50 -6.66
C PRO A 62 2.43 3.62 -5.62
N ALA A 63 3.13 3.55 -4.48
CA ALA A 63 3.07 4.52 -3.39
C ALA A 63 4.47 4.75 -2.80
N PRO A 64 4.70 5.87 -2.08
CA PRO A 64 5.96 6.15 -1.40
C PRO A 64 6.37 5.02 -0.46
N ILE A 65 7.66 4.73 -0.42
CA ILE A 65 8.25 3.72 0.46
C ILE A 65 8.37 4.30 1.86
N ARG A 66 7.84 3.58 2.85
CA ARG A 66 7.90 3.97 4.25
C ARG A 66 8.94 3.21 5.05
N TYR A 67 9.10 1.93 4.75
CA TYR A 67 10.00 1.05 5.49
C TYR A 67 10.61 0.01 4.55
N VAL A 68 11.88 -0.27 4.77
CA VAL A 68 12.63 -1.31 4.07
C VAL A 68 13.38 -2.14 5.11
N ASP A 69 13.26 -3.46 5.03
CA ASP A 69 13.98 -4.40 5.87
C ASP A 69 14.81 -5.34 5.02
N LEU A 70 16.10 -5.41 5.32
CA LEU A 70 17.06 -6.30 4.65
C LEU A 70 17.39 -7.45 5.58
N GLY A 71 17.05 -8.66 5.20
CA GLY A 71 17.31 -9.85 6.01
C GLY A 71 18.77 -10.27 6.09
N SER A 72 19.65 -9.66 5.29
CA SER A 72 21.08 -9.97 5.27
C SER A 72 21.90 -8.76 4.84
N SER A 73 23.16 -8.70 5.30
CA SER A 73 24.17 -7.76 4.83
C SER A 73 24.72 -8.07 3.42
N ASN A 74 24.28 -9.17 2.80
CA ASN A 74 24.67 -9.55 1.44
C ASN A 74 24.07 -8.63 0.38
N ILE A 75 23.04 -7.87 0.74
CA ILE A 75 22.37 -6.91 -0.13
C ILE A 75 22.36 -5.52 0.49
N ILE A 76 22.35 -4.51 -0.35
CA ILE A 76 22.16 -3.11 0.01
C ILE A 76 20.97 -2.56 -0.75
N ALA A 77 20.20 -1.71 -0.11
CA ALA A 77 19.12 -0.99 -0.74
C ALA A 77 19.08 0.46 -0.28
N GLY A 78 18.57 1.34 -1.13
CA GLY A 78 18.38 2.76 -0.84
C GLY A 78 17.30 3.34 -1.75
N GLN A 79 16.52 4.27 -1.23
CA GLN A 79 15.59 5.04 -2.05
C GLN A 79 16.37 5.88 -3.06
N ALA A 80 15.77 6.11 -4.22
CA ALA A 80 16.32 7.06 -5.18
C ALA A 80 16.07 8.49 -4.67
N ASP A 81 17.06 9.36 -4.88
CA ASP A 81 16.92 10.76 -4.55
C ASP A 81 15.76 11.36 -5.35
N ASP A 82 14.91 12.15 -4.71
CA ASP A 82 13.71 12.80 -5.29
C ASP A 82 12.63 11.84 -5.88
N ALA A 83 12.74 10.51 -5.61
CA ALA A 83 11.76 9.50 -6.04
C ALA A 83 11.40 8.56 -4.89
N GLU A 84 10.49 9.00 -4.03
CA GLU A 84 10.10 8.31 -2.80
C GLU A 84 9.53 6.89 -3.01
N ASN A 85 9.11 6.56 -4.22
CA ASN A 85 8.54 5.28 -4.58
C ASN A 85 9.50 4.34 -5.34
N VAL A 86 10.77 4.69 -5.46
CA VAL A 86 11.78 3.89 -6.16
C VAL A 86 12.82 3.37 -5.18
N LEU A 87 12.97 2.04 -5.10
CA LEU A 87 14.01 1.37 -4.33
C LEU A 87 15.08 0.84 -5.26
N ARG A 88 16.32 1.22 -5.01
CA ARG A 88 17.52 0.68 -5.65
C ARG A 88 18.04 -0.47 -4.80
N VAL A 89 18.19 -1.65 -5.39
CA VAL A 89 18.70 -2.84 -4.72
C VAL A 89 19.92 -3.37 -5.46
N LYS A 90 20.93 -3.79 -4.73
CA LYS A 90 22.19 -4.30 -5.28
C LYS A 90 22.79 -5.34 -4.33
N ALA A 91 23.55 -6.30 -4.86
CA ALA A 91 24.38 -7.15 -4.02
C ALA A 91 25.53 -6.35 -3.40
N ALA A 92 25.72 -6.50 -2.10
CA ALA A 92 26.88 -5.95 -1.36
C ALA A 92 28.09 -6.89 -1.44
N VAL A 93 27.80 -8.19 -1.60
CA VAL A 93 28.80 -9.27 -1.68
C VAL A 93 28.60 -10.01 -3.00
N ARG A 94 29.70 -10.36 -3.68
CA ARG A 94 29.65 -11.19 -4.89
C ARG A 94 29.33 -12.64 -4.53
N ASP A 95 28.63 -13.29 -5.40
CA ASP A 95 28.40 -14.74 -5.40
C ASP A 95 27.92 -15.31 -4.05
N PHE A 96 27.03 -14.60 -3.35
CA PHE A 96 26.47 -15.14 -2.13
C PHE A 96 25.53 -16.31 -2.45
N GLU A 97 25.78 -17.47 -1.79
CA GLU A 97 25.07 -18.72 -2.06
C GLU A 97 23.69 -18.78 -1.38
N THR A 98 23.59 -18.17 -0.19
CA THR A 98 22.36 -18.25 0.61
C THR A 98 21.39 -17.17 0.22
N GLU A 99 20.20 -17.57 -0.23
CA GLU A 99 19.10 -16.61 -0.45
C GLU A 99 18.79 -15.81 0.82
N CYS A 100 18.43 -14.55 0.64
CA CYS A 100 18.02 -13.69 1.73
C CYS A 100 16.67 -13.04 1.41
N ASN A 101 16.08 -12.36 2.40
CA ASN A 101 14.81 -11.69 2.21
C ASN A 101 14.97 -10.17 2.18
N LEU A 102 14.04 -9.53 1.48
CA LEU A 102 13.83 -8.09 1.47
C LEU A 102 12.33 -7.86 1.68
N SER A 103 11.97 -6.98 2.60
CA SER A 103 10.58 -6.57 2.81
C SER A 103 10.44 -5.06 2.64
N VAL A 104 9.36 -4.63 2.00
CA VAL A 104 9.05 -3.23 1.76
C VAL A 104 7.62 -2.93 2.17
N ILE A 105 7.44 -1.85 2.94
CA ILE A 105 6.13 -1.32 3.31
C ILE A 105 5.99 0.07 2.71
N CYS A 106 4.92 0.29 1.97
CA CYS A 106 4.59 1.57 1.39
C CYS A 106 3.63 2.37 2.29
N ASP A 107 3.55 3.68 2.06
CA ASP A 107 2.74 4.60 2.85
C ASP A 107 1.22 4.34 2.74
N ASP A 108 0.78 3.65 1.69
CA ASP A 108 -0.61 3.19 1.54
C ASP A 108 -0.91 1.87 2.26
N GLY A 109 0.06 1.31 3.02
CA GLY A 109 -0.07 0.05 3.74
C GLY A 109 0.22 -1.20 2.90
N SER A 110 0.63 -1.06 1.66
CA SER A 110 1.04 -2.20 0.84
C SER A 110 2.31 -2.82 1.38
N PHE A 111 2.34 -4.15 1.47
CA PHE A 111 3.49 -4.94 1.91
C PHE A 111 3.99 -5.80 0.77
N TYR A 112 5.28 -5.73 0.50
CA TYR A 112 5.96 -6.53 -0.51
C TYR A 112 7.07 -7.34 0.15
N SER A 113 7.08 -8.65 -0.11
CA SER A 113 8.12 -9.57 0.36
C SER A 113 8.86 -10.14 -0.83
N TYR A 114 10.17 -10.21 -0.75
CA TYR A 114 11.04 -10.76 -1.78
C TYR A 114 11.95 -11.82 -1.20
N ASN A 115 12.17 -12.88 -1.97
CA ASN A 115 13.26 -13.82 -1.79
C ASN A 115 14.37 -13.45 -2.78
N VAL A 116 15.52 -13.04 -2.25
CA VAL A 116 16.61 -12.41 -3.03
C VAL A 116 17.76 -13.39 -3.20
N ARG A 117 18.18 -13.61 -4.44
CA ARG A 117 19.34 -14.42 -4.79
C ARG A 117 20.34 -13.64 -5.63
N TYR A 118 21.60 -14.07 -5.56
CA TYR A 118 22.62 -13.55 -6.46
C TYR A 118 22.46 -14.15 -7.86
N ALA A 119 22.63 -13.32 -8.88
CA ALA A 119 22.76 -13.72 -10.26
C ALA A 119 23.82 -12.82 -10.93
N GLU A 120 24.77 -13.39 -11.65
CA GLU A 120 25.78 -12.59 -12.37
C GLU A 120 25.13 -11.67 -13.41
N GLU A 121 24.12 -12.17 -14.11
CA GLU A 121 23.32 -11.45 -15.08
C GLU A 121 21.83 -11.56 -14.72
N PRO A 122 21.30 -10.63 -13.88
CA PRO A 122 19.88 -10.61 -13.55
C PRO A 122 19.01 -10.40 -14.80
N GLU A 123 17.95 -11.18 -14.93
CA GLU A 123 17.03 -11.08 -16.06
C GLU A 123 16.30 -9.72 -16.10
N LYS A 124 15.98 -9.17 -14.91
CA LYS A 124 15.16 -7.96 -14.79
C LYS A 124 15.88 -6.91 -13.94
N LEU A 125 16.13 -5.75 -14.52
CA LEU A 125 16.80 -4.63 -13.83
C LEU A 125 15.84 -3.51 -13.41
N SER A 126 14.62 -3.48 -13.95
CA SER A 126 13.61 -2.49 -13.58
C SER A 126 12.25 -3.17 -13.51
N ILE A 127 11.64 -3.15 -12.35
CA ILE A 127 10.39 -3.88 -12.05
C ILE A 127 9.37 -2.90 -11.50
N GLU A 128 8.24 -2.74 -12.21
CA GLU A 128 7.11 -1.95 -11.74
C GLU A 128 6.13 -2.84 -10.98
N MET A 129 5.83 -2.49 -9.72
CA MET A 129 4.99 -3.27 -8.81
C MET A 129 3.51 -2.90 -8.84
N LYS A 130 3.10 -1.99 -9.74
CA LYS A 130 1.77 -1.41 -9.78
C LYS A 130 0.65 -2.44 -9.97
N ASP A 131 0.82 -3.37 -10.88
CA ASP A 131 -0.22 -4.33 -11.25
C ASP A 131 -0.28 -5.56 -10.34
N PHE A 132 0.70 -5.73 -9.46
CA PHE A 132 0.76 -6.85 -8.53
C PHE A 132 -0.23 -6.72 -7.36
N LEU A 133 -0.82 -5.55 -7.14
CA LEU A 133 -1.84 -5.30 -6.10
C LEU A 133 -3.27 -5.56 -6.58
N TYR A 134 -3.49 -5.59 -7.88
CA TYR A 134 -4.80 -5.77 -8.48
C TYR A 134 -4.84 -7.07 -9.27
N PRO A 135 -5.58 -8.09 -8.83
CA PRO A 135 -5.69 -9.34 -9.57
C PRO A 135 -6.55 -9.12 -10.83
N GLY A 136 -5.91 -8.76 -11.91
CA GLY A 136 -6.46 -8.98 -13.23
C GLY A 136 -6.24 -10.43 -13.62
N ASN A 137 -7.25 -11.28 -13.50
CA ASN A 137 -7.35 -12.64 -14.06
C ASN A 137 -6.29 -13.70 -13.70
N ASN A 138 -5.34 -13.45 -12.85
CA ASN A 138 -4.40 -14.46 -12.39
C ASN A 138 -4.63 -14.71 -10.90
N ASN A 139 -4.83 -15.99 -10.53
CA ASN A 139 -5.07 -16.50 -9.18
C ASN A 139 -3.89 -16.29 -8.20
N LEU A 140 -3.13 -15.19 -8.34
CA LEU A 140 -2.12 -14.82 -7.39
C LEU A 140 -2.79 -14.22 -6.14
N PRO A 141 -2.45 -14.70 -4.95
CA PRO A 141 -3.01 -14.16 -3.72
C PRO A 141 -2.63 -12.69 -3.59
N VAL A 142 -3.63 -11.82 -3.57
CA VAL A 142 -3.44 -10.40 -3.21
C VAL A 142 -2.88 -10.38 -1.80
N ASN A 143 -1.81 -9.65 -1.61
CA ASN A 143 -1.28 -9.41 -0.27
C ASN A 143 -2.32 -8.59 0.52
N LYS A 144 -3.03 -9.27 1.43
CA LYS A 144 -4.08 -8.71 2.30
C LYS A 144 -3.58 -8.45 3.72
N ALA A 145 -2.29 -8.25 3.91
CA ALA A 145 -1.78 -7.90 5.22
C ALA A 145 -2.33 -6.53 5.64
N ASP A 146 -3.08 -6.50 6.74
CA ASP A 146 -3.53 -5.24 7.34
C ASP A 146 -2.37 -4.64 8.14
N ILE A 147 -1.78 -3.58 7.59
CA ILE A 147 -0.70 -2.83 8.25
C ILE A 147 -1.29 -1.59 8.91
N TYR A 148 -0.97 -1.41 10.18
CA TYR A 148 -1.41 -0.26 10.97
C TYR A 148 -0.24 0.66 11.26
N PHE A 149 -0.42 1.94 11.02
CA PHE A 149 0.55 2.97 11.36
C PHE A 149 0.11 3.72 12.62
N LYS A 150 1.06 3.93 13.53
CA LYS A 150 0.80 4.56 14.83
C LYS A 150 0.03 5.88 14.71
N GLU A 151 0.34 6.70 13.74
CA GLU A 151 -0.30 8.00 13.51
C GLU A 151 -1.76 7.90 13.02
N LEU A 152 -2.18 6.76 12.49
CA LEU A 152 -3.55 6.50 12.07
C LEU A 152 -4.39 5.80 13.15
N GLY A 153 -3.80 5.59 14.34
CA GLY A 153 -4.47 4.89 15.44
C GLY A 153 -4.77 3.43 15.08
N ASN A 154 -6.05 3.07 15.09
CA ASN A 154 -6.51 1.70 14.79
C ASN A 154 -6.97 1.54 13.33
N GLU A 155 -6.77 2.58 12.50
CA GLU A 155 -7.21 2.55 11.10
C GLU A 155 -6.10 2.09 10.16
N SER A 156 -6.46 1.23 9.18
CA SER A 156 -5.52 0.87 8.13
C SER A 156 -5.39 2.02 7.11
N PRO A 157 -4.19 2.25 6.55
CA PRO A 157 -3.99 3.26 5.51
C PRO A 157 -4.92 3.07 4.30
N VAL A 158 -5.22 1.82 3.95
CA VAL A 158 -6.14 1.47 2.86
C VAL A 158 -7.55 1.99 3.14
N LEU A 159 -8.06 1.79 4.37
CA LEU A 159 -9.38 2.27 4.76
C LEU A 159 -9.44 3.80 4.79
N VAL A 160 -8.42 4.46 5.35
CA VAL A 160 -8.32 5.93 5.34
C VAL A 160 -8.37 6.47 3.91
N LYS A 161 -7.59 5.89 3.00
CA LYS A 161 -7.58 6.25 1.57
C LYS A 161 -8.95 6.03 0.92
N LEU A 162 -9.63 4.92 1.24
CA LEU A 162 -10.97 4.61 0.71
C LEU A 162 -12.01 5.63 1.19
N ILE A 163 -12.00 5.99 2.49
CA ILE A 163 -12.89 7.02 3.05
C ILE A 163 -12.67 8.36 2.33
N MET A 164 -11.40 8.80 2.22
CA MET A 164 -11.05 10.05 1.55
C MET A 164 -11.50 10.06 0.08
N LYS A 165 -11.27 8.97 -0.64
CA LYS A 165 -11.73 8.79 -2.03
C LYS A 165 -13.26 8.86 -2.13
N THR A 166 -13.98 8.23 -1.21
CA THR A 166 -15.46 8.23 -1.16
C THR A 166 -16.00 9.64 -0.92
N ILE A 167 -15.42 10.39 0.02
CA ILE A 167 -15.78 11.79 0.26
C ILE A 167 -15.54 12.63 -0.99
N TYR A 168 -14.40 12.46 -1.64
CA TYR A 168 -14.04 13.18 -2.86
C TYR A 168 -15.00 12.88 -4.02
N GLN A 169 -15.39 11.61 -4.20
CA GLN A 169 -16.29 11.18 -5.26
C GLN A 169 -17.74 11.62 -5.03
N ASN A 170 -18.23 11.54 -3.81
CA ASN A 170 -19.59 11.96 -3.45
C ASN A 170 -19.81 13.46 -3.59
N ASP A 171 -18.74 14.25 -3.45
CA ASP A 171 -18.74 15.70 -3.62
C ASP A 171 -19.90 16.45 -2.91
N LYS A 172 -20.34 15.90 -1.78
CA LYS A 172 -21.45 16.49 -1.03
C LYS A 172 -20.96 17.73 -0.28
N ARG A 173 -21.64 18.84 -0.51
CA ARG A 173 -21.38 20.07 0.21
C ARG A 173 -22.28 20.16 1.43
N GLU A 174 -21.70 19.91 2.61
CA GLU A 174 -22.38 20.01 3.91
C GLU A 174 -22.42 21.47 4.42
N PHE A 175 -21.35 22.22 4.20
CA PHE A 175 -21.22 23.61 4.65
C PHE A 175 -21.35 24.58 3.50
N LYS A 176 -22.29 25.54 3.61
CA LYS A 176 -22.55 26.52 2.53
C LYS A 176 -21.78 27.83 2.68
N HIS A 177 -21.31 28.16 3.90
CA HIS A 177 -20.81 29.51 4.23
C HIS A 177 -19.46 29.50 4.97
N ILE A 178 -18.72 28.39 4.96
CA ILE A 178 -17.39 28.33 5.58
C ILE A 178 -16.34 28.46 4.49
N GLY A 179 -15.59 29.56 4.53
CA GLY A 179 -14.53 29.81 3.57
C GLY A 179 -14.08 31.27 3.59
N ALA A 180 -13.06 31.55 2.78
CA ALA A 180 -12.51 32.88 2.59
C ALA A 180 -12.36 33.18 1.10
N LYS A 181 -12.45 34.46 0.75
CA LYS A 181 -12.23 34.95 -0.61
C LYS A 181 -11.28 36.15 -0.57
N GLN A 182 -10.20 36.06 -1.34
CA GLN A 182 -9.23 37.13 -1.46
C GLN A 182 -8.52 37.08 -2.82
N PHE A 183 -8.25 38.21 -3.43
CA PHE A 183 -7.54 38.36 -4.71
C PHE A 183 -8.03 37.44 -5.84
N GLY A 184 -9.35 37.22 -5.93
CA GLY A 184 -9.93 36.33 -6.94
C GLY A 184 -9.85 34.85 -6.61
N MET A 185 -9.14 34.46 -5.56
CA MET A 185 -9.10 33.12 -5.01
C MET A 185 -10.19 32.93 -3.95
N GLN A 186 -10.78 31.73 -3.91
CA GLN A 186 -11.75 31.36 -2.90
C GLN A 186 -11.37 29.99 -2.32
N PHE A 187 -11.20 29.92 -1.01
CA PHE A 187 -11.00 28.68 -0.27
C PHE A 187 -12.27 28.36 0.51
N LEU A 188 -12.76 27.13 0.38
CA LEU A 188 -14.02 26.67 0.97
C LEU A 188 -13.78 25.38 1.77
N LEU A 189 -14.48 25.26 2.89
CA LEU A 189 -14.68 23.98 3.57
C LEU A 189 -16.07 23.45 3.17
N ASN A 190 -16.10 22.40 2.37
CA ASN A 190 -17.33 21.80 1.87
C ASN A 190 -17.93 20.81 2.89
N GLY A 191 -17.10 20.12 3.67
CA GLY A 191 -17.55 19.15 4.67
C GLY A 191 -16.47 18.83 5.70
N LEU A 192 -16.92 18.34 6.85
CA LEU A 192 -16.08 17.78 7.90
C LEU A 192 -16.71 16.48 8.36
N TYR A 193 -15.96 15.40 8.25
CA TYR A 193 -16.39 14.05 8.62
C TYR A 193 -15.47 13.51 9.71
N THR A 194 -15.97 12.56 10.49
CA THR A 194 -15.19 11.93 11.55
C THR A 194 -15.35 10.41 11.47
N HIS A 195 -14.25 9.69 11.72
CA HIS A 195 -14.23 8.25 11.84
C HIS A 195 -13.05 7.82 12.72
N ASN A 196 -13.33 7.06 13.77
CA ASN A 196 -12.35 6.44 14.69
C ASN A 196 -11.19 7.36 15.12
N GLY A 197 -11.50 8.58 15.57
CA GLY A 197 -10.49 9.52 16.04
C GLY A 197 -9.76 10.30 14.93
N LEU A 198 -10.17 10.13 13.67
CA LEU A 198 -9.70 10.93 12.55
C LEU A 198 -10.77 11.92 12.08
N LEU A 199 -10.32 13.11 11.67
CA LEU A 199 -11.13 14.16 11.06
C LEU A 199 -10.77 14.28 9.58
N TYR A 200 -11.79 14.28 8.73
CA TYR A 200 -11.63 14.41 7.28
C TYR A 200 -12.20 15.74 6.82
N PHE A 201 -11.31 16.62 6.35
CA PHE A 201 -11.67 17.93 5.85
C PHE A 201 -11.84 17.89 4.33
N HIS A 202 -13.05 18.12 3.85
CA HIS A 202 -13.34 18.27 2.43
C HIS A 202 -13.20 19.76 2.06
N THR A 203 -12.11 20.08 1.39
CA THR A 203 -11.78 21.45 1.00
C THR A 203 -11.87 21.66 -0.50
N GLU A 204 -12.14 22.90 -0.91
CA GLU A 204 -12.21 23.30 -2.30
C GLU A 204 -11.52 24.66 -2.50
N ILE A 205 -10.71 24.75 -3.54
CA ILE A 205 -10.10 26.02 -3.96
C ILE A 205 -10.66 26.38 -5.33
N LYS A 206 -11.15 27.63 -5.46
CA LYS A 206 -11.63 28.19 -6.73
C LYS A 206 -10.73 29.33 -7.15
N ASN A 207 -10.15 29.23 -8.32
CA ASN A 207 -9.44 30.31 -8.96
C ASN A 207 -10.40 31.04 -9.92
N ARG A 208 -10.74 32.29 -9.60
CA ARG A 208 -11.63 33.15 -10.42
C ARG A 208 -10.84 34.15 -11.27
N THR A 209 -9.52 34.03 -11.31
CA THR A 209 -8.64 34.86 -12.12
C THR A 209 -8.32 34.21 -13.46
N ASP A 210 -7.79 34.97 -14.41
CA ASP A 210 -7.31 34.44 -15.69
C ASP A 210 -5.97 33.71 -15.58
N MET A 211 -5.21 33.94 -14.48
CA MET A 211 -3.89 33.42 -14.29
C MET A 211 -3.91 32.12 -13.47
N PRO A 212 -3.03 31.16 -13.76
CA PRO A 212 -2.84 30.00 -12.90
C PRO A 212 -2.29 30.42 -11.53
N TYR A 213 -2.62 29.65 -10.51
CA TYR A 213 -2.19 29.90 -9.14
C TYR A 213 -1.46 28.67 -8.58
N ASN A 214 -0.26 28.88 -8.05
CA ASN A 214 0.51 27.88 -7.33
C ASN A 214 0.13 27.91 -5.84
N VAL A 215 -0.14 26.73 -5.28
CA VAL A 215 -0.43 26.57 -3.86
C VAL A 215 0.84 26.10 -3.17
N ASP A 216 1.51 26.97 -2.45
CA ASP A 216 2.76 26.64 -1.77
C ASP A 216 2.51 25.72 -0.56
N PHE A 217 1.49 26.03 0.23
CA PHE A 217 1.11 25.21 1.40
C PHE A 217 -0.35 25.44 1.81
N ILE A 218 -0.89 24.43 2.52
CA ILE A 218 -2.16 24.54 3.24
C ILE A 218 -1.86 24.14 4.69
N THR A 219 -2.13 25.06 5.62
CA THR A 219 -1.85 24.85 7.04
C THR A 219 -3.16 24.77 7.84
N PHE A 220 -3.27 23.79 8.70
CA PHE A 220 -4.35 23.66 9.67
C PHE A 220 -3.86 24.14 11.02
N LYS A 221 -4.65 24.96 11.70
CA LYS A 221 -4.31 25.51 13.02
C LYS A 221 -5.51 25.41 13.96
N VAL A 222 -5.27 25.03 15.20
CA VAL A 222 -6.20 25.24 16.31
C VAL A 222 -5.88 26.58 16.93
N VAL A 223 -6.89 27.46 17.01
CA VAL A 223 -6.75 28.80 17.62
C VAL A 223 -7.83 29.01 18.66
N ASP A 224 -7.50 29.71 19.75
CA ASP A 224 -8.45 30.02 20.79
C ASP A 224 -9.56 30.93 20.27
N LYS A 225 -10.82 30.58 20.55
CA LYS A 225 -12.00 31.36 20.13
C LYS A 225 -12.07 32.75 20.78
N LYS A 226 -11.56 32.89 22.00
CA LYS A 226 -11.55 34.15 22.75
C LYS A 226 -10.14 34.45 23.24
N VAL A 227 -9.56 35.54 22.76
CA VAL A 227 -8.30 36.06 23.25
C VAL A 227 -8.60 37.25 24.16
N ALA A 228 -8.16 37.22 25.42
CA ALA A 228 -8.21 38.37 26.30
C ALA A 228 -7.30 39.48 25.74
N LYS A 229 -7.69 40.74 25.85
CA LYS A 229 -7.08 41.92 25.20
C LYS A 229 -5.54 42.12 25.37
N ARG A 230 -4.86 41.26 26.15
CA ARG A 230 -3.41 41.36 26.43
C ARG A 230 -2.69 40.02 26.52
N THR A 231 -3.27 38.95 25.97
CA THR A 231 -2.67 37.59 26.03
C THR A 231 -2.16 37.18 24.64
N ALA A 232 -1.01 36.51 24.59
CA ALA A 232 -0.52 35.91 23.36
C ALA A 232 -1.53 34.86 22.85
N ILE A 233 -1.81 34.88 21.56
CA ILE A 233 -2.66 33.88 20.91
C ILE A 233 -1.87 32.59 20.91
N GLN A 234 -2.38 31.55 21.53
CA GLN A 234 -1.82 30.21 21.40
C GLN A 234 -2.37 29.58 20.12
N GLU A 235 -1.48 29.32 19.19
CA GLU A 235 -1.79 28.59 17.96
C GLU A 235 -1.08 27.23 17.99
N ARG A 236 -1.82 26.16 17.72
CA ARG A 236 -1.24 24.84 17.50
C ARG A 236 -1.41 24.45 16.05
N ILE A 237 -0.28 24.26 15.35
CA ILE A 237 -0.29 23.76 13.97
C ILE A 237 -0.61 22.27 14.00
N LEU A 238 -1.55 21.84 13.16
CA LEU A 238 -1.91 20.46 12.92
C LEU A 238 -1.36 20.07 11.55
N GLN A 239 -0.61 18.98 11.52
CA GLN A 239 -0.12 18.40 10.26
C GLN A 239 -1.15 17.37 9.75
N PRO A 240 -1.54 17.43 8.48
CA PRO A 240 -2.34 16.38 7.88
C PRO A 240 -1.59 15.05 7.91
N LEU A 241 -2.25 13.99 8.39
CA LEU A 241 -1.71 12.64 8.39
C LEU A 241 -1.72 12.04 6.98
N ARG A 242 -2.75 12.36 6.22
CA ARG A 242 -2.92 11.95 4.81
C ARG A 242 -3.61 13.06 4.03
N ALA A 243 -3.30 13.12 2.74
CA ALA A 243 -3.97 13.98 1.77
C ALA A 243 -4.41 13.17 0.54
N TYR A 244 -5.59 13.44 0.04
CA TYR A 244 -6.10 12.89 -1.22
C TYR A 244 -6.33 14.03 -2.20
N ASN A 245 -5.77 13.93 -3.41
CA ASN A 245 -5.75 14.98 -4.42
C ASN A 245 -5.20 16.31 -3.89
N GLN A 246 -3.99 16.27 -3.31
CA GLN A 246 -3.34 17.49 -2.82
C GLN A 246 -3.06 18.44 -3.98
N ILE A 247 -3.65 19.64 -3.88
CA ILE A 247 -3.56 20.64 -4.92
C ILE A 247 -2.27 21.43 -4.75
N THR A 248 -1.41 21.41 -5.77
CA THR A 248 -0.21 22.23 -5.85
C THR A 248 -0.33 23.35 -6.88
N TRP A 249 -1.28 23.23 -7.81
CA TRP A 249 -1.48 24.19 -8.89
C TRP A 249 -2.93 24.17 -9.39
N ILE A 250 -3.45 25.34 -9.76
CA ILE A 250 -4.83 25.53 -10.25
C ILE A 250 -4.85 26.46 -11.45
N LYS A 251 -5.43 26.03 -12.55
CA LYS A 251 -5.66 26.89 -13.73
C LYS A 251 -6.60 28.07 -13.41
N GLY A 252 -6.48 29.15 -14.21
CA GLY A 252 -7.46 30.19 -14.24
C GLY A 252 -8.88 29.66 -14.52
N HIS A 253 -9.89 30.20 -13.84
CA HIS A 253 -11.31 29.81 -13.95
C HIS A 253 -11.60 28.34 -13.68
N ARG A 254 -10.76 27.69 -12.83
CA ARG A 254 -10.94 26.29 -12.39
C ARG A 254 -11.14 26.20 -10.89
N GLU A 255 -11.72 25.10 -10.50
CA GLU A 255 -11.89 24.69 -9.11
C GLU A 255 -11.36 23.28 -8.91
N GLU A 256 -10.69 23.09 -7.79
CA GLU A 256 -10.07 21.81 -7.40
C GLU A 256 -10.39 21.52 -5.95
N ARG A 257 -10.49 20.23 -5.62
CA ARG A 257 -10.85 19.74 -4.28
C ARG A 257 -9.77 18.88 -3.71
N SER A 258 -9.60 18.95 -2.40
CA SER A 258 -8.70 18.09 -1.63
C SER A 258 -9.38 17.55 -0.39
N ILE A 259 -9.03 16.35 0.01
CA ILE A 259 -9.45 15.78 1.29
C ILE A 259 -8.20 15.63 2.15
N PHE A 260 -8.26 16.12 3.39
CA PHE A 260 -7.18 15.98 4.36
C PHE A 260 -7.68 15.21 5.56
N ALA A 261 -6.92 14.18 5.96
CA ALA A 261 -7.16 13.45 7.20
C ALA A 261 -6.22 13.99 8.29
N LEU A 262 -6.77 14.40 9.40
CA LEU A 262 -6.06 14.90 10.58
C LEU A 262 -6.45 14.07 11.80
N GLU A 263 -5.56 14.02 12.78
CA GLU A 263 -5.89 13.50 14.10
C GLU A 263 -6.97 14.36 14.75
N GLN A 264 -7.92 13.72 15.44
CA GLN A 264 -8.93 14.44 16.23
C GLN A 264 -8.25 15.21 17.35
N PHE A 265 -8.61 16.46 17.49
CA PHE A 265 -8.11 17.34 18.55
C PHE A 265 -9.26 17.76 19.47
N THR A 266 -8.95 17.93 20.73
CA THR A 266 -9.85 18.41 21.79
C THR A 266 -9.39 19.78 22.27
#